data_557535b17a80f33be60c8713bb71d3db
#
_entry.id   557535b17a80f33be60c8713bb71d3db
#
_cell.length_a   1.000
_cell.length_b   1.000
_cell.length_c   1.000
_cell.angle_alpha   90.00
_cell.angle_beta   90.00
_cell.angle_gamma   90.00
#
_symmetry.space_group_name_H-M   'P 1'
#
loop_
_entity.id
_entity.type
_entity.pdbx_description
1 polymer ?
#
loop_
_entity_poly.entity_id
_entity_poly.type
_entity_poly.pdbx_seq_one_letter_code
_entity_poly.pdbx_strand_id
1 'polypeptide(L)'
;MLLSNAASKLASAAPAVRAAVAANAPSRRGFRSSSALEARKFFVGGNWKCNGSVQQVNDLISMLNQSTLSADTEVVVCPSQLFVQGVKNGLRSDVAVGSQDVWTGGNGAYTGETSADMLADMGVSWCLAGHSERRGRGESDAEIATKAKYALSRGIKVIACCGEPLEAREAGTTNDYVFPQIKAYADVFTKADWANVVIAYEPIWAIGTGLTATPEQAQDTHAAIRKYLGEIAGSDVAESTRILYGGSASGKTAPGLSAKPDIDGFLVGGASLKPEFADIVNCNGSLKSLKPVNIGINGFGRIGRLVMRAAYNDPMVNIVAVNDPFIPLNYMEYMLSFDTVHGHFPGTVSVSGEKSLDVGGKPMTVFGEMDPSKIAWGSAGVDYVIESTGVFTTVEKAGMHKAGGASKVVISAPSADAPMFVMGVNQDKYDPSMDVVSNASCTTNCLAPLAKVVNDEFGIKEALMTTVHAVTATQQTVDGPSQKDWRGGRAACYNIIPSSTGAAKAVGKVIPELNGKLTGMSFRVPTANVSVVDLTARLERGASYEDICAKIKEASEGSMKGILGYQNMDVVSSDMIGDRRSSIFDEKAGIALSKDFVKLVSWYDNEAG
;
A
#
# COMPACT_ATOMS: atom_id res chain seq x y z
N MET A 1 5.52 -4.91 5.70
CA MET A 1 6.02 -3.73 4.99
C MET A 1 7.28 -3.99 4.17
N LEU A 2 8.33 -4.61 4.73
CA LEU A 2 9.56 -4.91 3.98
C LEU A 2 9.33 -5.83 2.77
N LEU A 3 8.44 -6.80 2.86
CA LEU A 3 8.15 -7.75 1.79
C LEU A 3 7.18 -7.17 0.74
N SER A 4 6.14 -6.46 1.15
CA SER A 4 5.20 -5.81 0.22
C SER A 4 5.86 -4.67 -0.55
N ASN A 5 6.71 -3.87 0.12
CA ASN A 5 7.46 -2.82 -0.54
C ASN A 5 8.60 -3.36 -1.43
N ALA A 6 9.20 -4.51 -1.12
CA ALA A 6 10.19 -5.13 -2.01
C ALA A 6 9.54 -5.62 -3.32
N ALA A 7 8.37 -6.24 -3.24
CA ALA A 7 7.64 -6.70 -4.44
C ALA A 7 7.10 -5.53 -5.28
N SER A 8 6.53 -4.50 -4.66
CA SER A 8 6.02 -3.32 -5.39
C SER A 8 7.13 -2.45 -5.97
N LYS A 9 8.32 -2.45 -5.36
CA LYS A 9 9.48 -1.66 -5.85
C LYS A 9 10.39 -2.43 -6.81
N LEU A 10 10.39 -3.76 -6.79
CA LEU A 10 10.92 -4.54 -7.92
C LEU A 10 10.13 -4.26 -9.22
N ALA A 11 8.85 -3.94 -9.10
CA ALA A 11 8.05 -3.49 -10.25
C ALA A 11 8.44 -2.09 -10.77
N SER A 12 8.89 -1.18 -9.90
CA SER A 12 9.26 0.19 -10.28
C SER A 12 10.74 0.34 -10.69
N ALA A 13 11.62 -0.59 -10.29
CA ALA A 13 13.08 -0.51 -10.53
C ALA A 13 13.56 -1.11 -11.84
N ALA A 14 12.69 -1.49 -12.78
CA ALA A 14 13.09 -2.22 -13.97
C ALA A 14 12.67 -1.61 -15.32
N PRO A 15 13.27 -0.49 -15.79
CA PRO A 15 13.23 -0.17 -17.22
C PRO A 15 13.99 -1.22 -18.07
N ALA A 16 15.06 -1.81 -17.56
CA ALA A 16 15.89 -2.78 -18.29
C ALA A 16 15.26 -4.18 -18.41
N VAL A 17 14.48 -4.63 -17.43
CA VAL A 17 13.76 -5.92 -17.50
C VAL A 17 12.52 -5.81 -18.41
N ARG A 18 11.91 -4.63 -18.55
CA ARG A 18 10.85 -4.38 -19.54
C ARG A 18 11.32 -4.57 -20.99
N ALA A 19 12.56 -4.24 -21.30
CA ALA A 19 13.11 -4.40 -22.67
C ALA A 19 13.40 -5.86 -23.05
N ALA A 20 13.76 -6.72 -22.11
CA ALA A 20 14.09 -8.13 -22.38
C ALA A 20 12.85 -9.04 -22.51
N VAL A 21 11.73 -8.70 -21.88
CA VAL A 21 10.47 -9.48 -21.95
C VAL A 21 9.61 -9.05 -23.13
N ALA A 22 9.76 -7.81 -23.62
CA ALA A 22 9.04 -7.31 -24.80
C ALA A 22 9.54 -7.90 -26.15
N ALA A 23 10.70 -8.56 -26.17
CA ALA A 23 11.29 -9.07 -27.40
C ALA A 23 10.72 -10.41 -27.90
N ASN A 24 9.86 -11.12 -27.15
CA ASN A 24 9.36 -12.46 -27.50
C ASN A 24 7.83 -12.62 -27.52
N ALA A 25 7.06 -11.55 -27.76
CA ALA A 25 5.61 -11.65 -27.96
C ALA A 25 5.26 -11.49 -29.46
N PRO A 26 4.36 -12.31 -30.04
CA PRO A 26 4.04 -12.23 -31.47
C PRO A 26 3.28 -10.94 -31.77
N SER A 27 3.79 -10.23 -32.77
CA SER A 27 3.32 -8.95 -33.29
C SER A 27 1.95 -9.08 -33.98
N ARG A 28 0.91 -8.52 -33.37
CA ARG A 28 -0.25 -7.94 -34.05
C ARG A 28 -0.85 -6.85 -33.15
N ARG A 29 -0.24 -5.66 -33.16
CA ARG A 29 -0.88 -4.43 -32.68
C ARG A 29 -0.81 -3.39 -33.81
N GLY A 30 -1.98 -2.88 -34.19
CA GLY A 30 -2.06 -1.68 -35.00
C GLY A 30 -1.34 -0.52 -34.31
N PHE A 31 -0.57 0.26 -35.06
CA PHE A 31 0.23 1.38 -34.57
C PHE A 31 -0.66 2.38 -33.81
N ARG A 32 -0.51 2.43 -32.49
CA ARG A 32 -0.80 3.60 -31.67
C ARG A 32 0.51 4.16 -31.15
N SER A 33 0.65 5.48 -31.11
CA SER A 33 1.85 6.08 -30.52
C SER A 33 1.92 5.68 -29.04
N SER A 34 3.05 5.19 -28.58
CA SER A 34 3.29 4.75 -27.19
C SER A 34 2.99 5.86 -26.18
N SER A 35 3.06 7.12 -26.58
CA SER A 35 2.79 8.29 -25.74
C SER A 35 1.32 8.48 -25.32
N ALA A 36 0.35 8.04 -26.15
CA ALA A 36 -1.07 8.21 -25.82
C ALA A 36 -1.59 7.17 -24.80
N LEU A 37 -1.01 5.96 -24.81
CA LEU A 37 -1.33 4.90 -23.84
C LEU A 37 -0.70 5.17 -22.46
N GLU A 38 0.45 5.85 -22.40
CA GLU A 38 1.07 6.31 -21.15
C GLU A 38 0.29 7.47 -20.50
N ALA A 39 -0.47 8.25 -21.28
CA ALA A 39 -1.24 9.41 -20.80
C ALA A 39 -2.53 9.03 -20.06
N ARG A 40 -3.12 7.84 -20.29
CA ARG A 40 -4.39 7.43 -19.68
C ARG A 40 -4.15 6.45 -18.53
N LYS A 41 -3.93 6.99 -17.32
CA LYS A 41 -3.82 6.20 -16.10
C LYS A 41 -5.11 5.39 -15.90
N PHE A 42 -4.98 4.08 -15.63
CA PHE A 42 -6.11 3.21 -15.38
C PHE A 42 -6.94 3.69 -14.20
N PHE A 43 -8.28 3.58 -14.28
CA PHE A 43 -9.18 4.12 -13.27
C PHE A 43 -10.19 3.06 -12.82
N VAL A 44 -10.40 2.93 -11.51
CA VAL A 44 -11.43 2.05 -10.96
C VAL A 44 -12.27 2.81 -9.95
N GLY A 45 -13.52 3.04 -10.31
CA GLY A 45 -14.56 3.63 -9.46
C GLY A 45 -15.38 2.54 -8.78
N GLY A 46 -15.59 2.63 -7.47
CA GLY A 46 -16.48 1.77 -6.70
C GLY A 46 -17.76 2.52 -6.33
N ASN A 47 -18.86 2.30 -7.03
CA ASN A 47 -20.16 2.84 -6.68
C ASN A 47 -20.86 1.93 -5.66
N TRP A 48 -20.91 2.35 -4.40
CA TRP A 48 -21.53 1.58 -3.33
C TRP A 48 -23.06 1.63 -3.37
N LYS A 49 -23.60 2.50 -4.22
CA LYS A 49 -25.04 2.71 -4.40
C LYS A 49 -25.74 3.00 -3.06
N CYS A 50 -26.99 2.62 -2.89
CA CYS A 50 -27.74 2.79 -1.66
C CYS A 50 -27.49 1.58 -0.71
N ASN A 51 -26.24 1.35 -0.34
CA ASN A 51 -25.85 0.30 0.59
C ASN A 51 -25.06 0.89 1.76
N GLY A 52 -25.09 0.19 2.89
CA GLY A 52 -24.26 0.45 4.06
C GLY A 52 -25.06 0.57 5.34
N SER A 53 -24.56 -0.09 6.37
CA SER A 53 -24.73 0.27 7.76
C SER A 53 -23.40 0.86 8.26
N VAL A 54 -23.37 1.47 9.43
CA VAL A 54 -22.12 1.97 10.05
C VAL A 54 -21.08 0.85 10.12
N GLN A 55 -21.49 -0.36 10.55
CA GLN A 55 -20.59 -1.51 10.63
C GLN A 55 -20.05 -1.92 9.25
N GLN A 56 -20.93 -2.09 8.26
CA GLN A 56 -20.50 -2.47 6.92
C GLN A 56 -19.54 -1.45 6.29
N VAL A 57 -19.77 -0.15 6.51
CA VAL A 57 -18.88 0.90 6.00
C VAL A 57 -17.51 0.83 6.66
N ASN A 58 -17.45 0.59 7.98
CA ASN A 58 -16.19 0.40 8.70
C ASN A 58 -15.45 -0.84 8.21
N ASP A 59 -16.16 -1.94 7.94
CA ASP A 59 -15.58 -3.17 7.39
C ASP A 59 -15.01 -2.93 5.98
N LEU A 60 -15.72 -2.17 5.13
CA LEU A 60 -15.24 -1.79 3.79
C LEU A 60 -14.00 -0.88 3.85
N ILE A 61 -13.98 0.09 4.75
CA ILE A 61 -12.81 0.94 5.01
C ILE A 61 -11.63 0.06 5.43
N SER A 62 -11.83 -0.83 6.39
CA SER A 62 -10.79 -1.75 6.87
C SER A 62 -10.28 -2.66 5.76
N MET A 63 -11.18 -3.22 4.95
CA MET A 63 -10.84 -4.06 3.80
C MET A 63 -9.97 -3.29 2.80
N LEU A 64 -10.36 -2.08 2.41
CA LEU A 64 -9.60 -1.26 1.46
C LEU A 64 -8.26 -0.81 2.03
N ASN A 65 -8.21 -0.44 3.31
CA ASN A 65 -6.97 -0.03 3.97
C ASN A 65 -5.95 -1.17 4.04
N GLN A 66 -6.41 -2.41 4.16
CA GLN A 66 -5.58 -3.61 4.20
C GLN A 66 -5.24 -4.18 2.81
N SER A 67 -6.00 -3.79 1.77
CA SER A 67 -5.79 -4.30 0.41
C SER A 67 -4.52 -3.73 -0.22
N THR A 68 -3.78 -4.56 -0.94
CA THR A 68 -2.73 -4.09 -1.85
C THR A 68 -3.38 -3.61 -3.14
N LEU A 69 -3.27 -2.32 -3.42
CA LEU A 69 -3.80 -1.69 -4.62
C LEU A 69 -2.67 -1.20 -5.52
N SER A 70 -2.86 -1.34 -6.84
CA SER A 70 -1.87 -0.91 -7.83
C SER A 70 -1.69 0.61 -7.80
N ALA A 71 -0.45 1.09 -7.67
CA ALA A 71 -0.11 2.51 -7.78
C ALA A 71 -0.37 3.08 -9.19
N ASP A 72 -0.41 2.21 -10.20
CA ASP A 72 -0.71 2.57 -11.60
C ASP A 72 -2.21 2.73 -11.85
N THR A 73 -3.06 2.47 -10.86
CA THR A 73 -4.52 2.64 -10.94
C THR A 73 -4.97 3.80 -10.05
N GLU A 74 -5.79 4.70 -10.59
CA GLU A 74 -6.51 5.70 -9.78
C GLU A 74 -7.78 5.05 -9.24
N VAL A 75 -7.93 5.03 -7.91
CA VAL A 75 -9.06 4.37 -7.23
C VAL A 75 -9.94 5.42 -6.57
N VAL A 76 -11.25 5.34 -6.84
CA VAL A 76 -12.27 6.22 -6.24
C VAL A 76 -13.38 5.36 -5.68
N VAL A 77 -13.87 5.65 -4.48
CA VAL A 77 -15.09 5.03 -3.95
C VAL A 77 -16.18 6.07 -3.71
N CYS A 78 -17.40 5.74 -4.10
CA CYS A 78 -18.57 6.61 -3.98
C CYS A 78 -19.56 5.96 -3.01
N PRO A 79 -19.44 6.22 -1.69
CA PRO A 79 -20.39 5.75 -0.69
C PRO A 79 -21.73 6.50 -0.80
N SER A 80 -22.79 5.98 -0.16
CA SER A 80 -24.02 6.75 -0.02
C SER A 80 -23.75 8.04 0.74
N GLN A 81 -24.54 9.09 0.46
CA GLN A 81 -24.30 10.46 0.95
C GLN A 81 -24.12 10.53 2.48
N LEU A 82 -24.87 9.69 3.21
CA LEU A 82 -24.82 9.61 4.67
C LEU A 82 -23.44 9.22 5.23
N PHE A 83 -22.63 8.47 4.46
CA PHE A 83 -21.36 7.92 4.91
C PHE A 83 -20.12 8.61 4.31
N VAL A 84 -20.29 9.60 3.44
CA VAL A 84 -19.18 10.27 2.74
C VAL A 84 -18.12 10.78 3.72
N GLN A 85 -18.52 11.48 4.78
CA GLN A 85 -17.58 12.03 5.76
C GLN A 85 -16.83 10.93 6.53
N GLY A 86 -17.55 9.88 6.98
CA GLY A 86 -16.94 8.75 7.69
C GLY A 86 -15.91 8.01 6.83
N VAL A 87 -16.26 7.75 5.57
CA VAL A 87 -15.35 7.12 4.59
C VAL A 87 -14.15 8.02 4.32
N LYS A 88 -14.35 9.33 4.13
CA LYS A 88 -13.28 10.28 3.88
C LYS A 88 -12.25 10.32 5.03
N ASN A 89 -12.72 10.22 6.27
CA ASN A 89 -11.85 10.28 7.45
C ASN A 89 -11.13 8.96 7.74
N GLY A 90 -11.73 7.82 7.39
CA GLY A 90 -11.19 6.50 7.72
C GLY A 90 -10.41 5.80 6.61
N LEU A 91 -10.52 6.28 5.36
CA LEU A 91 -9.95 5.61 4.21
C LEU A 91 -8.49 6.05 3.96
N ARG A 92 -7.69 5.10 3.49
CA ARG A 92 -6.30 5.36 3.05
C ARG A 92 -6.26 6.48 2.00
N SER A 93 -5.22 7.31 2.04
CA SER A 93 -5.14 8.54 1.27
C SER A 93 -4.89 8.36 -0.24
N ASP A 94 -4.49 7.18 -0.69
CA ASP A 94 -4.32 6.84 -2.11
C ASP A 94 -5.61 6.31 -2.77
N VAL A 95 -6.71 6.23 -2.01
CA VAL A 95 -8.07 5.98 -2.52
C VAL A 95 -8.89 7.25 -2.33
N ALA A 96 -9.36 7.81 -3.44
CA ALA A 96 -10.16 9.02 -3.41
C ALA A 96 -11.62 8.71 -3.03
N VAL A 97 -12.29 9.70 -2.45
CA VAL A 97 -13.74 9.62 -2.13
C VAL A 97 -14.52 10.49 -3.10
N GLY A 98 -15.58 9.93 -3.67
CA GLY A 98 -16.53 10.59 -4.53
C GLY A 98 -17.93 10.61 -3.94
N SER A 99 -18.80 11.49 -4.49
CA SER A 99 -20.24 11.52 -4.25
C SER A 99 -20.98 10.75 -5.34
N GLN A 100 -22.13 10.17 -5.00
CA GLN A 100 -22.99 9.46 -5.98
C GLN A 100 -23.84 10.39 -6.82
N ASP A 101 -24.02 11.62 -6.42
CA ASP A 101 -24.73 12.70 -7.12
C ASP A 101 -24.34 14.06 -6.53
N VAL A 102 -24.77 15.14 -7.20
CA VAL A 102 -24.56 16.51 -6.77
C VAL A 102 -25.76 17.37 -7.21
N TRP A 103 -26.08 18.45 -6.47
CA TRP A 103 -27.09 19.41 -6.85
C TRP A 103 -26.64 20.31 -8.02
N THR A 104 -27.60 20.85 -8.77
CA THR A 104 -27.34 21.68 -9.96
C THR A 104 -26.77 23.08 -9.66
N GLY A 105 -26.74 23.49 -8.41
CA GLY A 105 -26.33 24.84 -7.99
C GLY A 105 -25.72 24.89 -6.60
N GLY A 106 -25.53 26.10 -6.10
CA GLY A 106 -24.94 26.37 -4.79
C GLY A 106 -25.89 26.07 -3.63
N ASN A 107 -25.43 26.42 -2.45
CA ASN A 107 -26.20 26.30 -1.21
C ASN A 107 -27.47 27.16 -1.25
N GLY A 108 -28.56 26.69 -0.66
CA GLY A 108 -29.82 27.42 -0.65
C GLY A 108 -31.00 26.64 -0.07
N ALA A 109 -32.21 27.03 -0.42
CA ALA A 109 -33.46 26.41 0.02
C ALA A 109 -33.78 25.16 -0.81
N TYR A 110 -32.91 24.16 -0.76
CA TYR A 110 -33.01 22.90 -1.54
C TYR A 110 -32.93 21.73 -0.58
N THR A 111 -34.00 21.53 0.19
CA THR A 111 -34.08 20.51 1.24
C THR A 111 -33.81 19.11 0.67
N GLY A 112 -32.80 18.43 1.20
CA GLY A 112 -32.40 17.09 0.79
C GLY A 112 -31.28 17.05 -0.25
N GLU A 113 -30.93 18.19 -0.89
CA GLU A 113 -29.87 18.25 -1.89
C GLU A 113 -28.48 18.46 -1.25
N THR A 114 -27.44 18.04 -1.97
CA THR A 114 -26.05 18.24 -1.59
C THR A 114 -25.32 19.00 -2.67
N SER A 115 -24.87 20.21 -2.36
CA SER A 115 -24.16 21.07 -3.31
C SER A 115 -22.71 20.63 -3.52
N ALA A 116 -22.14 21.00 -4.68
CA ALA A 116 -20.72 20.85 -4.92
C ALA A 116 -19.85 21.65 -3.94
N ASP A 117 -20.36 22.78 -3.42
CA ASP A 117 -19.67 23.57 -2.40
C ASP A 117 -19.50 22.79 -1.10
N MET A 118 -20.54 22.07 -0.62
CA MET A 118 -20.47 21.22 0.56
C MET A 118 -19.48 20.08 0.36
N LEU A 119 -19.50 19.44 -0.82
CA LEU A 119 -18.60 18.34 -1.13
C LEU A 119 -17.14 18.79 -1.22
N ALA A 120 -16.88 19.96 -1.81
CA ALA A 120 -15.54 20.54 -1.90
C ALA A 120 -14.99 20.90 -0.52
N ASP A 121 -15.81 21.50 0.35
CA ASP A 121 -15.45 21.84 1.74
C ASP A 121 -15.07 20.57 2.54
N MET A 122 -15.75 19.45 2.29
CA MET A 122 -15.42 18.15 2.87
C MET A 122 -14.19 17.48 2.25
N GLY A 123 -13.56 18.07 1.22
CA GLY A 123 -12.43 17.49 0.50
C GLY A 123 -12.80 16.30 -0.38
N VAL A 124 -14.06 16.18 -0.80
CA VAL A 124 -14.51 15.19 -1.80
C VAL A 124 -14.01 15.62 -3.16
N SER A 125 -13.32 14.73 -3.88
CA SER A 125 -12.60 15.08 -5.12
C SER A 125 -13.29 14.63 -6.40
N TRP A 126 -14.30 13.75 -6.30
CA TRP A 126 -15.05 13.19 -7.44
C TRP A 126 -16.55 13.22 -7.20
N CYS A 127 -17.33 13.25 -8.29
CA CYS A 127 -18.76 12.93 -8.23
C CYS A 127 -19.19 12.12 -9.47
N LEU A 128 -20.19 11.25 -9.28
CA LEU A 128 -20.95 10.65 -10.38
C LEU A 128 -21.95 11.69 -10.92
N ALA A 129 -22.15 11.70 -12.22
CA ALA A 129 -23.21 12.47 -12.86
C ALA A 129 -23.89 11.63 -13.93
N GLY A 130 -25.23 11.55 -13.89
CA GLY A 130 -26.03 10.87 -14.90
C GLY A 130 -25.98 9.35 -14.87
N HIS A 131 -25.70 8.73 -13.71
CA HIS A 131 -25.82 7.29 -13.54
C HIS A 131 -27.19 6.79 -13.98
N SER A 132 -27.28 5.61 -14.61
CA SER A 132 -28.50 5.06 -15.17
C SER A 132 -29.69 5.03 -14.18
N GLU A 133 -29.41 4.77 -12.89
CA GLU A 133 -30.44 4.80 -11.85
C GLU A 133 -31.01 6.20 -11.58
N ARG A 134 -30.24 7.26 -11.83
CA ARG A 134 -30.70 8.66 -11.73
C ARG A 134 -31.52 9.06 -12.95
N ARG A 135 -31.04 8.67 -14.13
CA ARG A 135 -31.80 8.83 -15.40
C ARG A 135 -33.14 8.12 -15.33
N GLY A 136 -33.18 6.91 -14.77
CA GLY A 136 -34.43 6.15 -14.54
C GLY A 136 -35.40 6.82 -13.56
N ARG A 137 -34.96 7.81 -12.77
CA ARG A 137 -35.78 8.65 -11.89
C ARG A 137 -36.24 9.96 -12.56
N GLY A 138 -35.90 10.17 -13.83
CA GLY A 138 -36.36 11.31 -14.63
C GLY A 138 -35.34 12.45 -14.76
N GLU A 139 -34.09 12.30 -14.34
CA GLU A 139 -33.06 13.32 -14.61
C GLU A 139 -32.80 13.42 -16.12
N SER A 140 -32.95 14.62 -16.66
CA SER A 140 -32.69 14.91 -18.07
C SER A 140 -31.20 15.09 -18.36
N ASP A 141 -30.78 14.88 -19.62
CA ASP A 141 -29.41 15.12 -20.07
C ASP A 141 -28.93 16.55 -19.79
N ALA A 142 -29.79 17.55 -19.95
CA ALA A 142 -29.48 18.95 -19.68
C ALA A 142 -29.26 19.23 -18.19
N GLU A 143 -30.06 18.63 -17.32
CA GLU A 143 -29.91 18.73 -15.87
C GLU A 143 -28.61 18.06 -15.43
N ILE A 144 -28.32 16.86 -15.90
CA ILE A 144 -27.11 16.09 -15.62
C ILE A 144 -25.86 16.87 -16.06
N ALA A 145 -25.88 17.44 -17.26
CA ALA A 145 -24.80 18.26 -17.78
C ALA A 145 -24.57 19.52 -16.91
N THR A 146 -25.63 20.14 -16.41
CA THR A 146 -25.58 21.27 -15.49
C THR A 146 -24.92 20.88 -14.15
N LYS A 147 -25.33 19.75 -13.56
CA LYS A 147 -24.72 19.18 -12.35
C LYS A 147 -23.22 18.98 -12.54
N ALA A 148 -22.83 18.31 -13.62
CA ALA A 148 -21.44 18.02 -13.94
C ALA A 148 -20.61 19.30 -14.12
N LYS A 149 -21.14 20.28 -14.85
CA LYS A 149 -20.46 21.58 -15.05
C LYS A 149 -20.28 22.33 -13.75
N TYR A 150 -21.31 22.33 -12.89
CA TYR A 150 -21.21 23.01 -11.60
C TYR A 150 -20.17 22.33 -10.69
N ALA A 151 -20.13 21.00 -10.63
CA ALA A 151 -19.12 20.26 -9.88
C ALA A 151 -17.70 20.62 -10.34
N LEU A 152 -17.44 20.64 -11.66
CA LEU A 152 -16.15 21.03 -12.24
C LEU A 152 -15.76 22.47 -11.85
N SER A 153 -16.73 23.39 -11.81
CA SER A 153 -16.49 24.79 -11.41
C SER A 153 -16.06 24.94 -9.95
N ARG A 154 -16.28 23.91 -9.12
CA ARG A 154 -15.90 23.82 -7.71
C ARG A 154 -14.66 22.94 -7.47
N GLY A 155 -13.98 22.52 -8.54
CA GLY A 155 -12.77 21.70 -8.46
C GLY A 155 -13.06 20.21 -8.21
N ILE A 156 -14.32 19.77 -8.29
CA ILE A 156 -14.71 18.36 -8.18
C ILE A 156 -14.65 17.74 -9.57
N LYS A 157 -13.91 16.66 -9.72
CA LYS A 157 -13.82 15.86 -10.94
C LYS A 157 -15.09 15.05 -11.16
N VAL A 158 -15.40 14.72 -12.41
CA VAL A 158 -16.67 14.10 -12.78
C VAL A 158 -16.47 12.73 -13.42
N ILE A 159 -17.24 11.75 -12.95
CA ILE A 159 -17.50 10.49 -13.64
C ILE A 159 -18.82 10.67 -14.38
N ALA A 160 -18.72 10.98 -15.67
CA ALA A 160 -19.86 11.25 -16.55
C ALA A 160 -20.43 9.94 -17.10
N CYS A 161 -21.58 9.52 -16.60
CA CYS A 161 -22.23 8.27 -16.99
C CYS A 161 -23.08 8.42 -18.24
N CYS A 162 -23.03 7.42 -19.11
CA CYS A 162 -23.90 7.26 -20.29
C CYS A 162 -24.16 5.77 -20.52
N GLY A 163 -25.28 5.44 -21.15
CA GLY A 163 -25.61 4.04 -21.43
C GLY A 163 -26.96 3.85 -22.09
N GLU A 164 -27.16 2.66 -22.65
CA GLU A 164 -28.38 2.28 -23.36
C GLU A 164 -29.13 1.12 -22.70
N PRO A 165 -30.45 1.05 -22.82
CA PRO A 165 -31.25 -0.10 -22.42
C PRO A 165 -31.12 -1.26 -23.43
N LEU A 166 -31.66 -2.43 -23.05
CA LEU A 166 -31.59 -3.65 -23.87
C LEU A 166 -32.20 -3.49 -25.24
N GLU A 167 -33.35 -2.81 -25.33
CA GLU A 167 -34.07 -2.59 -26.58
C GLU A 167 -33.24 -1.84 -27.62
N ALA A 168 -32.49 -0.83 -27.18
CA ALA A 168 -31.59 -0.07 -28.07
C ALA A 168 -30.41 -0.94 -28.53
N ARG A 169 -29.89 -1.81 -27.63
CA ARG A 169 -28.82 -2.76 -27.97
C ARG A 169 -29.26 -3.79 -29.00
N GLU A 170 -30.42 -4.40 -28.81
CA GLU A 170 -31.01 -5.40 -29.72
C GLU A 170 -31.38 -4.79 -31.07
N ALA A 171 -31.85 -3.56 -31.09
CA ALA A 171 -32.15 -2.81 -32.31
C ALA A 171 -30.90 -2.32 -33.06
N GLY A 172 -29.69 -2.45 -32.50
CA GLY A 172 -28.47 -1.93 -33.09
C GLY A 172 -28.35 -0.40 -33.06
N THR A 173 -29.12 0.28 -32.21
CA THR A 173 -29.16 1.75 -32.08
C THR A 173 -28.42 2.27 -30.83
N THR A 174 -27.48 1.50 -30.30
CA THR A 174 -26.65 1.87 -29.13
C THR A 174 -26.09 3.28 -29.26
N ASN A 175 -25.45 3.59 -30.40
CA ASN A 175 -24.82 4.88 -30.63
C ASN A 175 -25.81 6.04 -30.67
N ASP A 176 -26.98 5.82 -31.28
CA ASP A 176 -28.05 6.82 -31.35
C ASP A 176 -28.60 7.17 -29.97
N TYR A 177 -28.47 6.24 -29.03
CA TYR A 177 -28.88 6.43 -27.64
C TYR A 177 -27.80 7.06 -26.76
N VAL A 178 -26.53 6.62 -26.91
CA VAL A 178 -25.40 7.05 -26.07
C VAL A 178 -24.84 8.41 -26.50
N PHE A 179 -24.73 8.68 -27.79
CA PHE A 179 -24.11 9.92 -28.30
C PHE A 179 -24.85 11.21 -27.88
N PRO A 180 -26.18 11.29 -27.85
CA PRO A 180 -26.85 12.46 -27.30
C PRO A 180 -26.54 12.75 -25.85
N GLN A 181 -26.37 11.71 -25.02
CA GLN A 181 -25.97 11.85 -23.62
C GLN A 181 -24.56 12.45 -23.47
N ILE A 182 -23.59 11.99 -24.30
CA ILE A 182 -22.23 12.53 -24.32
C ILE A 182 -22.22 13.96 -24.87
N LYS A 183 -23.05 14.22 -25.91
CA LYS A 183 -23.19 15.56 -26.48
C LYS A 183 -23.67 16.57 -25.46
N ALA A 184 -24.61 16.23 -24.60
CA ALA A 184 -25.10 17.13 -23.56
C ALA A 184 -23.99 17.59 -22.61
N TYR A 185 -23.03 16.72 -22.26
CA TYR A 185 -21.82 17.12 -21.51
C TYR A 185 -20.93 18.04 -22.35
N ALA A 186 -20.68 17.67 -23.62
CA ALA A 186 -19.79 18.42 -24.47
C ALA A 186 -20.30 19.84 -24.77
N ASP A 187 -21.62 20.04 -24.81
CA ASP A 187 -22.24 21.33 -25.06
C ASP A 187 -22.00 22.35 -23.93
N VAL A 188 -21.72 21.89 -22.70
CA VAL A 188 -21.48 22.76 -21.54
C VAL A 188 -20.02 22.75 -21.05
N PHE A 189 -19.21 21.74 -21.42
CA PHE A 189 -17.83 21.65 -21.01
C PHE A 189 -16.91 22.49 -21.90
N THR A 190 -15.96 23.16 -21.30
CA THR A 190 -14.82 23.72 -22.02
C THR A 190 -13.78 22.62 -22.28
N LYS A 191 -12.83 22.87 -23.19
CA LYS A 191 -11.73 21.95 -23.44
C LYS A 191 -10.92 21.64 -22.19
N ALA A 192 -10.74 22.61 -21.28
CA ALA A 192 -10.04 22.45 -20.02
C ALA A 192 -10.79 21.55 -19.02
N ASP A 193 -12.11 21.53 -19.06
CA ASP A 193 -12.92 20.70 -18.18
C ASP A 193 -12.65 19.21 -18.39
N TRP A 194 -12.40 18.78 -19.63
CA TRP A 194 -12.17 17.38 -19.98
C TRP A 194 -10.96 16.74 -19.28
N ALA A 195 -10.00 17.53 -18.84
CA ALA A 195 -8.87 17.03 -18.03
C ALA A 195 -9.34 16.49 -16.66
N ASN A 196 -10.53 16.87 -16.20
CA ASN A 196 -11.13 16.48 -14.92
C ASN A 196 -12.36 15.58 -15.09
N VAL A 197 -12.54 14.98 -16.26
CA VAL A 197 -13.67 14.12 -16.59
C VAL A 197 -13.20 12.73 -16.99
N VAL A 198 -13.93 11.71 -16.54
CA VAL A 198 -13.89 10.36 -17.10
C VAL A 198 -15.30 10.00 -17.54
N ILE A 199 -15.43 9.29 -18.67
CA ILE A 199 -16.72 8.77 -19.16
C ILE A 199 -16.91 7.37 -18.60
N ALA A 200 -18.09 7.05 -18.05
CA ALA A 200 -18.45 5.69 -17.66
C ALA A 200 -19.58 5.20 -18.58
N TYR A 201 -19.27 4.26 -19.44
CA TYR A 201 -20.26 3.60 -20.30
C TYR A 201 -20.93 2.46 -19.54
N GLU A 202 -22.25 2.59 -19.36
CA GLU A 202 -23.10 1.68 -18.61
C GLU A 202 -24.02 0.92 -19.60
N PRO A 203 -23.68 -0.30 -20.04
CA PRO A 203 -24.67 -1.17 -20.71
C PRO A 203 -25.75 -1.54 -19.69
N ILE A 204 -26.88 -0.80 -19.66
CA ILE A 204 -27.91 -0.92 -18.60
C ILE A 204 -28.44 -2.35 -18.53
N TRP A 205 -28.55 -3.01 -19.67
CA TRP A 205 -28.96 -4.41 -19.80
C TRP A 205 -27.99 -5.42 -19.15
N ALA A 206 -26.77 -5.01 -18.88
CA ALA A 206 -25.72 -5.83 -18.22
C ALA A 206 -25.47 -5.40 -16.77
N ILE A 207 -26.33 -4.59 -16.14
CA ILE A 207 -26.19 -4.15 -14.75
C ILE A 207 -27.16 -4.90 -13.86
N GLY A 208 -26.65 -5.80 -13.00
CA GLY A 208 -27.47 -6.53 -12.01
C GLY A 208 -28.43 -7.57 -12.60
N THR A 209 -28.37 -7.83 -13.89
CA THR A 209 -29.24 -8.79 -14.60
C THR A 209 -28.67 -10.21 -14.68
N GLY A 210 -27.38 -10.39 -14.30
CA GLY A 210 -26.64 -11.61 -14.53
C GLY A 210 -26.06 -11.75 -15.94
N LEU A 211 -26.40 -10.86 -16.86
CA LEU A 211 -25.79 -10.74 -18.19
C LEU A 211 -24.51 -9.90 -18.10
N THR A 212 -23.54 -10.22 -18.93
CA THR A 212 -22.29 -9.44 -19.08
C THR A 212 -22.01 -9.19 -20.53
N ALA A 213 -21.59 -7.98 -20.90
CA ALA A 213 -21.09 -7.74 -22.25
C ALA A 213 -19.79 -8.53 -22.47
N THR A 214 -19.62 -9.07 -23.67
CA THR A 214 -18.32 -9.64 -24.03
C THR A 214 -17.26 -8.53 -24.12
N PRO A 215 -15.96 -8.85 -23.93
CA PRO A 215 -14.91 -7.85 -24.09
C PRO A 215 -14.94 -7.16 -25.47
N GLU A 216 -15.35 -7.86 -26.53
CA GLU A 216 -15.50 -7.32 -27.88
C GLU A 216 -16.66 -6.33 -27.95
N GLN A 217 -17.81 -6.69 -27.43
CA GLN A 217 -19.00 -5.80 -27.39
C GLN A 217 -18.71 -4.51 -26.62
N ALA A 218 -18.02 -4.61 -25.48
CA ALA A 218 -17.63 -3.45 -24.70
C ALA A 218 -16.63 -2.59 -25.48
N GLN A 219 -15.60 -3.22 -26.11
CA GLN A 219 -14.60 -2.53 -26.91
C GLN A 219 -15.22 -1.75 -28.07
N ASP A 220 -16.15 -2.35 -28.81
CA ASP A 220 -16.78 -1.71 -29.98
C ASP A 220 -17.50 -0.43 -29.56
N THR A 221 -18.24 -0.46 -28.46
CA THR A 221 -18.94 0.75 -27.96
C THR A 221 -17.94 1.78 -27.43
N HIS A 222 -16.91 1.37 -26.68
CA HIS A 222 -15.88 2.29 -26.18
C HIS A 222 -15.12 2.98 -27.32
N ALA A 223 -14.78 2.23 -28.38
CA ALA A 223 -14.15 2.81 -29.56
C ALA A 223 -15.05 3.80 -30.28
N ALA A 224 -16.36 3.50 -30.39
CA ALA A 224 -17.34 4.40 -30.97
C ALA A 224 -17.50 5.69 -30.16
N ILE A 225 -17.57 5.59 -28.81
CA ILE A 225 -17.59 6.75 -27.90
C ILE A 225 -16.34 7.60 -28.08
N ARG A 226 -15.16 7.01 -28.11
CA ARG A 226 -13.90 7.73 -28.29
C ARG A 226 -13.83 8.46 -29.62
N LYS A 227 -14.25 7.78 -30.70
CA LYS A 227 -14.32 8.39 -32.03
C LYS A 227 -15.28 9.59 -32.02
N TYR A 228 -16.48 9.43 -31.48
CA TYR A 228 -17.48 10.49 -31.40
C TYR A 228 -16.98 11.68 -30.57
N LEU A 229 -16.30 11.42 -29.44
CA LEU A 229 -15.69 12.48 -28.63
C LEU A 229 -14.64 13.27 -29.42
N GLY A 230 -13.88 12.60 -30.28
CA GLY A 230 -12.94 13.26 -31.21
C GLY A 230 -13.61 14.19 -32.20
N GLU A 231 -14.81 13.83 -32.66
CA GLU A 231 -15.60 14.64 -33.59
C GLU A 231 -16.20 15.90 -32.93
N ILE A 232 -16.65 15.79 -31.65
CA ILE A 232 -17.39 16.89 -30.98
C ILE A 232 -16.51 17.75 -30.04
N ALA A 233 -15.42 17.21 -29.49
CA ALA A 233 -14.57 17.91 -28.52
C ALA A 233 -13.10 18.04 -28.94
N GLY A 234 -12.71 17.35 -30.01
CA GLY A 234 -11.35 17.35 -30.56
C GLY A 234 -10.56 16.09 -30.26
N SER A 235 -9.61 15.77 -31.15
CA SER A 235 -8.83 14.52 -31.09
C SER A 235 -7.98 14.40 -29.82
N ASP A 236 -7.41 15.49 -29.33
CA ASP A 236 -6.62 15.53 -28.11
C ASP A 236 -7.46 15.26 -26.85
N VAL A 237 -8.69 15.73 -26.81
CA VAL A 237 -9.66 15.38 -25.76
C VAL A 237 -9.99 13.88 -25.84
N ALA A 238 -10.28 13.36 -27.02
CA ALA A 238 -10.60 11.94 -27.19
C ALA A 238 -9.44 11.02 -26.77
N GLU A 239 -8.18 11.40 -27.09
CA GLU A 239 -7.01 10.62 -26.73
C GLU A 239 -6.67 10.68 -25.23
N SER A 240 -6.97 11.78 -24.56
CA SER A 240 -6.66 11.96 -23.12
C SER A 240 -7.79 11.52 -22.18
N THR A 241 -9.06 11.57 -22.61
CA THR A 241 -10.21 11.20 -21.78
C THR A 241 -10.27 9.70 -21.57
N ARG A 242 -10.38 9.28 -20.31
CA ARG A 242 -10.55 7.89 -19.91
C ARG A 242 -12.00 7.45 -20.08
N ILE A 243 -12.21 6.27 -20.65
CA ILE A 243 -13.54 5.67 -20.83
C ILE A 243 -13.61 4.37 -20.04
N LEU A 244 -14.50 4.33 -19.06
CA LEU A 244 -14.66 3.24 -18.11
C LEU A 244 -15.80 2.32 -18.53
N TYR A 245 -15.64 1.02 -18.32
CA TYR A 245 -16.73 0.07 -18.44
C TYR A 245 -17.55 0.02 -17.14
N GLY A 246 -18.83 0.38 -17.22
CA GLY A 246 -19.76 0.45 -16.09
C GLY A 246 -20.74 -0.72 -15.99
N GLY A 247 -20.58 -1.77 -16.79
CA GLY A 247 -21.36 -3.01 -16.68
C GLY A 247 -20.87 -3.92 -15.57
N SER A 248 -21.43 -5.13 -15.48
CA SER A 248 -21.01 -6.12 -14.49
C SER A 248 -19.56 -6.54 -14.73
N ALA A 249 -18.68 -6.12 -13.82
CA ALA A 249 -17.28 -6.52 -13.76
C ALA A 249 -17.01 -7.30 -12.47
N SER A 250 -16.20 -8.35 -12.57
CA SER A 250 -15.75 -9.19 -11.46
C SER A 250 -14.24 -9.42 -11.56
N GLY A 251 -13.60 -9.92 -10.52
CA GLY A 251 -12.19 -10.32 -10.57
C GLY A 251 -11.86 -11.27 -11.72
N LYS A 252 -12.84 -12.07 -12.18
CA LYS A 252 -12.68 -13.01 -13.31
C LYS A 252 -12.79 -12.35 -14.68
N THR A 253 -13.72 -11.40 -14.87
CA THR A 253 -14.00 -10.77 -16.16
C THR A 253 -13.16 -9.52 -16.44
N ALA A 254 -12.76 -8.80 -15.41
CA ALA A 254 -11.97 -7.59 -15.51
C ALA A 254 -10.67 -7.73 -16.32
N PRO A 255 -9.88 -8.82 -16.21
CA PRO A 255 -8.67 -8.96 -17.03
C PRO A 255 -8.90 -8.99 -18.53
N GLY A 256 -9.97 -9.65 -18.99
CA GLY A 256 -10.32 -9.70 -20.41
C GLY A 256 -10.78 -8.35 -20.97
N LEU A 257 -11.52 -7.61 -20.16
CA LEU A 257 -11.98 -6.25 -20.48
C LEU A 257 -10.83 -5.24 -20.46
N SER A 258 -9.98 -5.25 -19.42
CA SER A 258 -8.84 -4.32 -19.29
C SER A 258 -7.77 -4.49 -20.37
N ALA A 259 -7.75 -5.66 -21.04
CA ALA A 259 -6.85 -5.90 -22.18
C ALA A 259 -7.27 -5.15 -23.46
N LYS A 260 -8.48 -4.57 -23.47
CA LYS A 260 -9.00 -3.85 -24.66
C LYS A 260 -8.46 -2.43 -24.73
N PRO A 261 -8.12 -1.92 -25.94
CA PRO A 261 -7.40 -0.67 -26.09
C PRO A 261 -8.19 0.59 -25.73
N ASP A 262 -9.51 0.54 -25.74
CA ASP A 262 -10.35 1.71 -25.44
C ASP A 262 -11.05 1.62 -24.08
N ILE A 263 -10.81 0.56 -23.31
CA ILE A 263 -11.29 0.41 -21.94
C ILE A 263 -10.19 0.86 -20.98
N ASP A 264 -10.34 2.04 -20.40
CA ASP A 264 -9.35 2.67 -19.53
C ASP A 264 -9.63 2.42 -18.03
N GLY A 265 -10.57 1.53 -17.72
CA GLY A 265 -10.92 1.16 -16.36
C GLY A 265 -12.36 0.73 -16.17
N PHE A 266 -12.83 0.82 -14.93
CA PHE A 266 -14.14 0.31 -14.53
C PHE A 266 -14.89 1.28 -13.62
N LEU A 267 -16.22 1.27 -13.73
CA LEU A 267 -17.13 1.75 -12.69
C LEU A 267 -17.87 0.54 -12.12
N VAL A 268 -17.46 0.11 -10.93
CA VAL A 268 -17.86 -1.16 -10.31
C VAL A 268 -19.02 -0.94 -9.34
N GLY A 269 -20.11 -1.67 -9.49
CA GLY A 269 -21.22 -1.69 -8.54
C GLY A 269 -21.00 -2.70 -7.40
N GLY A 270 -21.81 -3.77 -7.34
CA GLY A 270 -21.85 -4.73 -6.24
C GLY A 270 -20.53 -5.40 -5.87
N ALA A 271 -19.62 -5.61 -6.83
CA ALA A 271 -18.28 -6.15 -6.54
C ALA A 271 -17.41 -5.17 -5.76
N SER A 272 -17.71 -3.86 -5.75
CA SER A 272 -16.98 -2.86 -4.94
C SER A 272 -17.25 -2.98 -3.44
N LEU A 273 -18.24 -3.77 -3.04
CA LEU A 273 -18.58 -4.10 -1.66
C LEU A 273 -17.96 -5.41 -1.18
N LYS A 274 -17.04 -5.98 -1.95
CA LYS A 274 -16.45 -7.30 -1.70
C LYS A 274 -14.92 -7.26 -1.85
N PRO A 275 -14.19 -8.21 -1.24
CA PRO A 275 -12.73 -8.31 -1.38
C PRO A 275 -12.23 -8.39 -2.84
N GLU A 276 -13.02 -8.96 -3.76
CA GLU A 276 -12.69 -9.03 -5.20
C GLU A 276 -12.54 -7.65 -5.87
N PHE A 277 -12.91 -6.57 -5.20
CA PHE A 277 -12.67 -5.21 -5.70
C PHE A 277 -11.17 -4.93 -5.89
N ALA A 278 -10.34 -5.43 -4.98
CA ALA A 278 -8.89 -5.32 -5.11
C ALA A 278 -8.36 -6.05 -6.36
N ASP A 279 -8.96 -7.20 -6.73
CA ASP A 279 -8.59 -7.91 -7.96
C ASP A 279 -8.93 -7.09 -9.21
N ILE A 280 -10.06 -6.39 -9.20
CA ILE A 280 -10.47 -5.50 -10.30
C ILE A 280 -9.53 -4.30 -10.39
N VAL A 281 -9.16 -3.68 -9.26
CA VAL A 281 -8.20 -2.56 -9.22
C VAL A 281 -6.84 -2.99 -9.80
N ASN A 282 -6.43 -4.21 -9.54
CA ASN A 282 -5.13 -4.76 -9.92
C ASN A 282 -5.11 -5.45 -11.30
N CYS A 283 -6.22 -5.49 -12.04
CA CYS A 283 -6.34 -6.26 -13.27
C CYS A 283 -5.57 -5.68 -14.47
N ASN A 284 -5.11 -4.43 -14.39
CA ASN A 284 -4.46 -3.69 -15.49
C ASN A 284 -3.00 -4.13 -15.80
N GLY A 285 -2.62 -5.31 -15.41
CA GLY A 285 -1.39 -5.95 -15.91
C GLY A 285 -0.09 -5.61 -15.20
N SER A 286 0.01 -4.56 -14.39
CA SER A 286 1.28 -4.24 -13.69
C SER A 286 1.59 -5.18 -12.54
N LEU A 287 0.57 -5.66 -11.81
CA LEU A 287 0.77 -6.65 -10.73
C LEU A 287 0.56 -8.10 -11.18
N LYS A 288 -0.24 -8.34 -12.24
CA LYS A 288 -0.48 -9.72 -12.75
C LYS A 288 0.66 -10.30 -13.60
N SER A 289 1.59 -9.47 -14.07
CA SER A 289 2.81 -9.96 -14.74
C SER A 289 3.88 -10.41 -13.75
N LEU A 290 3.77 -10.03 -12.49
CA LEU A 290 4.67 -10.46 -11.42
C LEU A 290 4.11 -11.72 -10.76
N LYS A 291 4.83 -12.82 -10.86
CA LYS A 291 4.54 -14.00 -10.04
C LYS A 291 4.74 -13.62 -8.58
N PRO A 292 3.84 -14.05 -7.66
CA PRO A 292 4.11 -13.93 -6.24
C PRO A 292 5.46 -14.56 -5.90
N VAL A 293 6.22 -13.90 -5.04
CA VAL A 293 7.51 -14.42 -4.58
C VAL A 293 7.25 -15.47 -3.51
N ASN A 294 7.76 -16.66 -3.72
CA ASN A 294 7.68 -17.73 -2.74
C ASN A 294 8.79 -17.59 -1.70
N ILE A 295 8.39 -17.46 -0.45
CA ILE A 295 9.29 -17.20 0.67
C ILE A 295 9.38 -18.41 1.58
N GLY A 296 10.62 -18.75 1.98
CA GLY A 296 10.95 -19.60 3.09
C GLY A 296 11.36 -18.78 4.30
N ILE A 297 10.93 -19.14 5.49
CA ILE A 297 11.34 -18.52 6.76
C ILE A 297 12.25 -19.46 7.50
N ASN A 298 13.48 -19.04 7.79
CA ASN A 298 14.37 -19.77 8.67
C ASN A 298 14.34 -19.19 10.08
N GLY A 299 13.87 -19.97 11.05
CA GLY A 299 13.58 -19.55 12.42
C GLY A 299 12.14 -19.09 12.62
N PHE A 300 11.35 -19.86 13.36
CA PHE A 300 9.95 -19.56 13.68
C PHE A 300 9.77 -18.96 15.08
N GLY A 301 10.78 -18.20 15.50
CA GLY A 301 10.77 -17.38 16.69
C GLY A 301 9.85 -16.16 16.55
N ARG A 302 10.09 -15.15 17.34
CA ARG A 302 9.29 -13.90 17.36
C ARG A 302 9.22 -13.25 15.97
N ILE A 303 10.36 -12.98 15.37
CA ILE A 303 10.46 -12.27 14.09
C ILE A 303 9.92 -13.12 12.93
N GLY A 304 10.25 -14.41 12.85
CA GLY A 304 9.73 -15.27 11.77
C GLY A 304 8.19 -15.33 11.76
N ARG A 305 7.55 -15.41 12.94
CA ARG A 305 6.08 -15.36 13.03
C ARG A 305 5.49 -14.00 12.64
N LEU A 306 6.19 -12.91 12.92
CA LEU A 306 5.75 -11.58 12.49
C LEU A 306 5.91 -11.36 11.00
N VAL A 307 6.97 -11.89 10.40
CA VAL A 307 7.10 -11.96 8.92
C VAL A 307 5.92 -12.72 8.33
N MET A 308 5.54 -13.87 8.92
CA MET A 308 4.35 -14.63 8.51
C MET A 308 3.07 -13.78 8.60
N ARG A 309 2.84 -13.11 9.74
CA ARG A 309 1.68 -12.24 9.95
C ARG A 309 1.65 -11.05 8.99
N ALA A 310 2.79 -10.47 8.67
CA ALA A 310 2.91 -9.37 7.73
C ALA A 310 2.62 -9.80 6.28
N ALA A 311 3.06 -11.00 5.90
CA ALA A 311 2.91 -11.54 4.56
C ALA A 311 1.54 -12.19 4.30
N TYR A 312 0.78 -12.53 5.35
CA TYR A 312 -0.45 -13.34 5.24
C TYR A 312 -1.48 -12.80 4.23
N ASN A 313 -1.69 -11.50 4.21
CA ASN A 313 -2.65 -10.83 3.33
C ASN A 313 -1.98 -10.16 2.11
N ASP A 314 -0.69 -10.35 1.88
CA ASP A 314 0.00 -9.78 0.73
C ASP A 314 -0.12 -10.71 -0.49
N PRO A 315 -0.83 -10.30 -1.56
CA PRO A 315 -1.03 -11.14 -2.74
C PRO A 315 0.25 -11.37 -3.55
N MET A 316 1.31 -10.57 -3.30
CA MET A 316 2.61 -10.68 -3.99
C MET A 316 3.60 -11.60 -3.27
N VAL A 317 3.22 -12.14 -2.11
CA VAL A 317 4.08 -12.96 -1.27
C VAL A 317 3.35 -14.25 -0.86
N ASN A 318 3.98 -15.39 -1.11
CA ASN A 318 3.54 -16.67 -0.59
C ASN A 318 4.58 -17.20 0.39
N ILE A 319 4.20 -17.47 1.62
CA ILE A 319 5.05 -18.24 2.52
C ILE A 319 4.78 -19.72 2.23
N VAL A 320 5.76 -20.40 1.65
CA VAL A 320 5.61 -21.79 1.19
C VAL A 320 6.38 -22.80 2.05
N ALA A 321 7.32 -22.30 2.87
CA ALA A 321 8.09 -23.15 3.77
C ALA A 321 8.56 -22.40 5.02
N VAL A 322 8.73 -23.16 6.10
CA VAL A 322 9.37 -22.72 7.35
C VAL A 322 10.38 -23.78 7.78
N ASN A 323 11.51 -23.34 8.33
CA ASN A 323 12.46 -24.23 9.01
C ASN A 323 12.65 -23.79 10.46
N ASP A 324 12.45 -24.71 11.39
CA ASP A 324 12.85 -24.56 12.78
C ASP A 324 13.10 -25.93 13.42
N PRO A 325 14.33 -26.26 13.81
CA PRO A 325 14.65 -27.57 14.36
C PRO A 325 14.20 -27.80 15.81
N PHE A 326 13.74 -26.74 16.48
CA PHE A 326 13.46 -26.78 17.93
C PHE A 326 11.97 -26.75 18.26
N ILE A 327 11.11 -26.42 17.30
CA ILE A 327 9.68 -26.21 17.54
C ILE A 327 8.87 -27.30 16.81
N PRO A 328 8.17 -28.20 17.52
CA PRO A 328 7.31 -29.20 16.89
C PRO A 328 6.06 -28.55 16.25
N LEU A 329 5.47 -29.19 15.24
CA LEU A 329 4.38 -28.68 14.42
C LEU A 329 3.16 -28.17 15.22
N ASN A 330 2.70 -28.97 16.18
CA ASN A 330 1.57 -28.59 17.04
C ASN A 330 1.87 -27.36 17.90
N TYR A 331 3.14 -27.15 18.24
CA TYR A 331 3.54 -25.96 18.98
C TYR A 331 3.73 -24.75 18.04
N MET A 332 4.15 -24.96 16.78
CA MET A 332 4.13 -23.90 15.77
C MET A 332 2.71 -23.38 15.51
N GLU A 333 1.72 -24.29 15.39
CA GLU A 333 0.30 -23.96 15.27
C GLU A 333 -0.16 -23.08 16.45
N TYR A 334 0.13 -23.52 17.67
CA TYR A 334 -0.21 -22.76 18.89
C TYR A 334 0.46 -21.38 18.92
N MET A 335 1.76 -21.32 18.68
CA MET A 335 2.54 -20.07 18.74
C MET A 335 2.16 -19.06 17.66
N LEU A 336 1.66 -19.51 16.50
CA LEU A 336 1.18 -18.60 15.46
C LEU A 336 -0.25 -18.14 15.75
N SER A 337 -1.09 -19.03 16.29
CA SER A 337 -2.49 -18.75 16.62
C SER A 337 -2.62 -17.72 17.73
N PHE A 338 -1.73 -17.75 18.73
CA PHE A 338 -1.82 -16.91 19.92
C PHE A 338 -0.56 -16.06 20.10
N ASP A 339 -0.74 -14.77 20.31
CA ASP A 339 0.34 -13.84 20.58
C ASP A 339 -0.09 -12.81 21.63
N THR A 340 0.73 -12.64 22.67
CA THR A 340 0.43 -11.75 23.79
C THR A 340 0.32 -10.28 23.37
N VAL A 341 1.13 -9.86 22.40
CA VAL A 341 1.22 -8.46 21.94
C VAL A 341 0.31 -8.21 20.75
N HIS A 342 0.36 -9.11 19.76
CA HIS A 342 -0.33 -8.95 18.46
C HIS A 342 -1.66 -9.71 18.38
N GLY A 343 -2.09 -10.33 19.48
CA GLY A 343 -3.38 -11.03 19.58
C GLY A 343 -3.48 -12.28 18.72
N HIS A 344 -4.70 -12.74 18.50
CA HIS A 344 -4.97 -13.90 17.67
C HIS A 344 -4.54 -13.70 16.22
N PHE A 345 -4.08 -14.78 15.58
CA PHE A 345 -3.81 -14.75 14.14
C PHE A 345 -5.12 -14.53 13.37
N PRO A 346 -5.15 -13.67 12.34
CA PRO A 346 -6.42 -13.30 11.66
C PRO A 346 -6.93 -14.37 10.69
N GLY A 347 -6.35 -15.55 10.66
CA GLY A 347 -6.72 -16.68 9.80
C GLY A 347 -6.73 -17.99 10.56
N THR A 348 -7.04 -19.08 9.86
CA THR A 348 -6.96 -20.45 10.40
C THR A 348 -5.52 -20.94 10.37
N VAL A 349 -5.10 -21.64 11.41
CA VAL A 349 -3.82 -22.34 11.48
C VAL A 349 -4.08 -23.76 11.93
N SER A 350 -3.58 -24.75 11.22
CA SER A 350 -3.73 -26.16 11.60
C SER A 350 -2.60 -27.04 11.06
N VAL A 351 -2.26 -28.09 11.78
CA VAL A 351 -1.34 -29.12 11.27
C VAL A 351 -2.08 -29.92 10.19
N SER A 352 -1.52 -29.98 8.98
CA SER A 352 -2.13 -30.62 7.82
C SER A 352 -1.40 -31.90 7.34
N GLY A 353 -0.32 -32.31 8.03
CA GLY A 353 0.47 -33.49 7.74
C GLY A 353 1.69 -33.64 8.64
N GLU A 354 2.51 -34.64 8.45
CA GLU A 354 3.71 -34.88 9.29
C GLU A 354 4.75 -33.75 9.22
N LYS A 355 4.80 -33.05 8.10
CA LYS A 355 5.73 -31.93 7.85
C LYS A 355 5.01 -30.75 7.16
N SER A 356 3.76 -30.54 7.51
CA SER A 356 2.95 -29.50 6.86
C SER A 356 2.08 -28.75 7.86
N LEU A 357 2.11 -27.44 7.78
CA LEU A 357 1.22 -26.53 8.49
C LEU A 357 0.33 -25.83 7.45
N ASP A 358 -0.98 -25.83 7.64
CA ASP A 358 -1.91 -25.05 6.84
C ASP A 358 -2.14 -23.70 7.50
N VAL A 359 -1.98 -22.62 6.73
CA VAL A 359 -2.20 -21.24 7.18
C VAL A 359 -3.17 -20.56 6.23
N GLY A 360 -4.41 -20.39 6.65
CA GLY A 360 -5.45 -19.76 5.84
C GLY A 360 -5.83 -20.54 4.58
N GLY A 361 -5.81 -21.87 4.64
CA GLY A 361 -6.09 -22.76 3.51
C GLY A 361 -4.91 -22.94 2.55
N LYS A 362 -3.72 -22.47 2.91
CA LYS A 362 -2.48 -22.65 2.14
C LYS A 362 -1.54 -23.60 2.87
N PRO A 363 -1.25 -24.79 2.34
CA PRO A 363 -0.31 -25.72 2.94
C PRO A 363 1.13 -25.21 2.80
N MET A 364 1.89 -25.30 3.86
CA MET A 364 3.26 -24.84 3.98
C MET A 364 4.15 -25.97 4.46
N THR A 365 5.28 -26.20 3.79
CA THR A 365 6.24 -27.25 4.18
C THR A 365 7.03 -26.82 5.43
N VAL A 366 7.18 -27.72 6.38
CA VAL A 366 7.99 -27.48 7.60
C VAL A 366 9.22 -28.37 7.59
N PHE A 367 10.38 -27.74 7.65
CA PHE A 367 11.69 -28.37 7.80
C PHE A 367 12.18 -28.27 9.25
N GLY A 368 13.10 -29.16 9.64
CA GLY A 368 13.70 -29.22 10.98
C GLY A 368 15.23 -29.32 10.94
N GLU A 369 15.88 -28.63 10.00
CA GLU A 369 17.32 -28.72 9.77
C GLU A 369 18.09 -27.65 10.54
N MET A 370 19.18 -28.07 11.22
CA MET A 370 20.09 -27.14 11.91
C MET A 370 21.11 -26.48 10.98
N ASP A 371 21.46 -27.17 9.91
CA ASP A 371 22.43 -26.71 8.92
C ASP A 371 21.69 -26.06 7.74
N PRO A 372 21.84 -24.74 7.50
CA PRO A 372 21.15 -24.04 6.43
C PRO A 372 21.36 -24.65 5.04
N SER A 373 22.50 -25.25 4.80
CA SER A 373 22.84 -25.88 3.51
C SER A 373 22.05 -27.15 3.22
N LYS A 374 21.45 -27.76 4.24
CA LYS A 374 20.65 -29.00 4.14
C LYS A 374 19.15 -28.77 4.04
N ILE A 375 18.69 -27.53 4.23
CA ILE A 375 17.27 -27.21 4.11
C ILE A 375 16.92 -27.23 2.62
N ALA A 376 16.00 -28.13 2.23
CA ALA A 376 15.65 -28.34 0.83
C ALA A 376 14.65 -27.30 0.30
N TRP A 377 15.01 -26.02 0.35
CA TRP A 377 14.16 -24.89 -0.07
C TRP A 377 13.60 -25.05 -1.48
N GLY A 378 14.43 -25.51 -2.42
CA GLY A 378 14.01 -25.75 -3.80
C GLY A 378 12.89 -26.78 -3.95
N SER A 379 12.83 -27.79 -3.07
CA SER A 379 11.75 -28.80 -3.10
C SER A 379 10.39 -28.22 -2.70
N ALA A 380 10.37 -27.14 -1.94
CA ALA A 380 9.17 -26.38 -1.57
C ALA A 380 8.91 -25.20 -2.51
N GLY A 381 9.72 -25.00 -3.56
CA GLY A 381 9.56 -23.90 -4.51
C GLY A 381 9.90 -22.52 -3.95
N VAL A 382 10.77 -22.44 -2.95
CA VAL A 382 11.19 -21.18 -2.31
C VAL A 382 12.09 -20.39 -3.25
N ASP A 383 11.75 -19.15 -3.50
CA ASP A 383 12.57 -18.18 -4.22
C ASP A 383 13.51 -17.43 -3.27
N TYR A 384 12.98 -16.87 -2.17
CA TYR A 384 13.73 -16.06 -1.21
C TYR A 384 13.61 -16.65 0.20
N VAL A 385 14.72 -16.63 0.94
CA VAL A 385 14.73 -17.01 2.35
C VAL A 385 14.82 -15.75 3.23
N ILE A 386 13.94 -15.67 4.23
CA ILE A 386 14.07 -14.71 5.33
C ILE A 386 14.78 -15.41 6.47
N GLU A 387 16.01 -14.98 6.73
CA GLU A 387 16.83 -15.50 7.83
C GLU A 387 16.49 -14.77 9.13
N SER A 388 15.71 -15.43 10.00
CA SER A 388 15.14 -14.87 11.23
C SER A 388 15.63 -15.55 12.50
N THR A 389 16.70 -16.37 12.43
CA THR A 389 17.26 -17.03 13.62
C THR A 389 18.15 -16.11 14.47
N GLY A 390 18.73 -15.07 13.86
CA GLY A 390 19.76 -14.23 14.47
C GLY A 390 21.14 -14.90 14.59
N VAL A 391 21.32 -16.10 14.02
CA VAL A 391 22.58 -16.88 14.07
C VAL A 391 23.38 -16.73 12.79
N PHE A 392 22.73 -16.77 11.64
CA PHE A 392 23.38 -16.73 10.32
C PHE A 392 23.35 -15.32 9.74
N THR A 393 24.10 -14.40 10.35
CA THR A 393 24.00 -12.94 10.08
C THR A 393 25.15 -12.40 9.21
N THR A 394 26.00 -13.25 8.63
CA THR A 394 27.03 -12.85 7.67
C THR A 394 26.71 -13.37 6.27
N VAL A 395 27.30 -12.74 5.23
CA VAL A 395 27.10 -13.16 3.83
C VAL A 395 27.43 -14.64 3.65
N GLU A 396 28.54 -15.12 4.23
CA GLU A 396 28.95 -16.52 4.15
C GLU A 396 27.90 -17.44 4.78
N LYS A 397 27.51 -17.18 6.03
CA LYS A 397 26.59 -18.05 6.77
C LYS A 397 25.17 -18.03 6.20
N ALA A 398 24.64 -16.86 5.89
CA ALA A 398 23.31 -16.72 5.27
C ALA A 398 23.31 -17.26 3.83
N GLY A 399 24.41 -17.12 3.11
CA GLY A 399 24.59 -17.66 1.77
C GLY A 399 24.46 -19.19 1.68
N MET A 400 24.63 -19.92 2.80
CA MET A 400 24.47 -21.39 2.86
C MET A 400 23.05 -21.82 2.43
N HIS A 401 22.02 -21.00 2.63
CA HIS A 401 20.65 -21.30 2.17
C HIS A 401 20.54 -21.51 0.65
N LYS A 402 21.47 -20.95 -0.13
CA LYS A 402 21.50 -21.10 -1.59
C LYS A 402 21.79 -22.55 -2.01
N ALA A 403 22.55 -23.28 -1.23
CA ALA A 403 22.82 -24.70 -1.49
C ALA A 403 21.53 -25.54 -1.43
N GLY A 404 20.54 -25.11 -0.63
CA GLY A 404 19.21 -25.71 -0.55
C GLY A 404 18.23 -25.29 -1.66
N GLY A 405 18.65 -24.41 -2.58
CA GLY A 405 17.85 -23.98 -3.73
C GLY A 405 17.23 -22.59 -3.63
N ALA A 406 17.50 -21.83 -2.57
CA ALA A 406 17.08 -20.42 -2.49
C ALA A 406 17.86 -19.54 -3.47
N SER A 407 17.20 -18.61 -4.14
CA SER A 407 17.86 -17.66 -5.04
C SER A 407 18.48 -16.49 -4.27
N LYS A 408 17.81 -16.03 -3.21
CA LYS A 408 18.18 -14.85 -2.42
C LYS A 408 17.95 -15.09 -0.93
N VAL A 409 18.69 -14.34 -0.11
CA VAL A 409 18.54 -14.37 1.35
C VAL A 409 18.43 -12.95 1.89
N VAL A 410 17.43 -12.71 2.73
CA VAL A 410 17.25 -11.46 3.46
C VAL A 410 17.45 -11.74 4.95
N ILE A 411 18.50 -11.17 5.53
CA ILE A 411 18.78 -11.29 6.96
C ILE A 411 17.90 -10.28 7.71
N SER A 412 17.04 -10.74 8.61
CA SER A 412 16.14 -9.91 9.43
C SER A 412 16.85 -9.30 10.66
N ALA A 413 18.15 -9.06 10.57
CA ALA A 413 18.99 -8.54 11.64
C ALA A 413 20.15 -7.74 11.05
N PRO A 414 20.87 -6.92 11.85
CA PRO A 414 22.09 -6.26 11.41
C PRO A 414 23.14 -7.26 10.97
N SER A 415 23.83 -6.95 9.88
CA SER A 415 24.96 -7.75 9.39
C SER A 415 26.28 -6.98 9.49
N ALA A 416 27.35 -7.74 9.72
CA ALA A 416 28.70 -7.17 9.73
C ALA A 416 29.17 -6.81 8.30
N ASP A 417 28.82 -7.63 7.31
CA ASP A 417 29.37 -7.64 5.94
C ASP A 417 28.30 -7.62 4.81
N ALA A 418 27.06 -8.04 5.07
CA ALA A 418 26.01 -7.94 4.06
C ALA A 418 25.56 -6.48 3.83
N PRO A 419 25.27 -6.08 2.57
CA PRO A 419 24.67 -4.80 2.28
C PRO A 419 23.39 -4.60 3.08
N MET A 420 23.26 -3.45 3.77
CA MET A 420 22.10 -3.12 4.58
C MET A 420 21.21 -2.13 3.85
N PHE A 421 19.89 -2.39 3.91
CA PHE A 421 18.88 -1.53 3.32
C PHE A 421 17.85 -1.11 4.36
N VAL A 422 17.54 0.18 4.37
CA VAL A 422 16.44 0.77 5.12
C VAL A 422 15.48 1.41 4.11
N MET A 423 14.22 1.01 4.17
CA MET A 423 13.21 1.54 3.26
C MET A 423 13.00 3.05 3.48
N GLY A 424 12.87 3.79 2.38
CA GLY A 424 12.81 5.26 2.39
C GLY A 424 14.19 5.95 2.44
N VAL A 425 15.28 5.19 2.68
CA VAL A 425 16.62 5.76 2.86
C VAL A 425 17.56 5.41 1.71
N ASN A 426 17.76 4.13 1.41
CA ASN A 426 18.76 3.68 0.43
C ASN A 426 18.33 2.46 -0.41
N GLN A 427 17.04 2.16 -0.51
CA GLN A 427 16.54 1.03 -1.32
C GLN A 427 16.84 1.16 -2.81
N ASP A 428 17.08 2.37 -3.30
CA ASP A 428 17.48 2.68 -4.66
C ASP A 428 18.88 2.15 -5.02
N LYS A 429 19.70 1.87 -4.00
CA LYS A 429 21.03 1.27 -4.16
C LYS A 429 21.01 -0.26 -4.26
N TYR A 430 19.81 -0.89 -4.20
CA TYR A 430 19.70 -2.33 -4.34
C TYR A 430 20.02 -2.77 -5.78
N ASP A 431 20.96 -3.71 -5.89
CA ASP A 431 21.31 -4.36 -7.16
C ASP A 431 20.80 -5.81 -7.15
N PRO A 432 20.04 -6.24 -8.16
CA PRO A 432 19.58 -7.63 -8.28
C PRO A 432 20.67 -8.69 -8.29
N SER A 433 21.93 -8.34 -8.49
CA SER A 433 23.06 -9.26 -8.37
C SER A 433 23.42 -9.61 -6.92
N MET A 434 22.94 -8.84 -5.95
CA MET A 434 23.14 -9.10 -4.53
C MET A 434 22.35 -10.32 -4.08
N ASP A 435 23.04 -11.37 -3.66
CA ASP A 435 22.42 -12.63 -3.23
C ASP A 435 21.97 -12.62 -1.78
N VAL A 436 22.70 -11.92 -0.92
CA VAL A 436 22.44 -11.80 0.51
C VAL A 436 22.40 -10.33 0.89
N VAL A 437 21.32 -9.90 1.51
CA VAL A 437 21.13 -8.53 1.99
C VAL A 437 20.60 -8.53 3.43
N SER A 438 20.77 -7.43 4.15
CA SER A 438 20.23 -7.24 5.50
C SER A 438 19.24 -6.09 5.53
N ASN A 439 18.15 -6.24 6.28
CA ASN A 439 17.21 -5.16 6.54
C ASN A 439 17.57 -4.30 7.78
N ALA A 440 18.79 -4.42 8.27
CA ALA A 440 19.31 -3.73 9.46
C ALA A 440 18.59 -4.13 10.77
N SER A 441 18.59 -3.24 11.79
CA SER A 441 17.86 -3.45 13.05
C SER A 441 16.59 -2.61 13.12
N CYS A 442 15.66 -2.98 14.00
CA CYS A 442 14.46 -2.19 14.26
C CYS A 442 14.78 -0.73 14.64
N THR A 443 15.76 -0.51 15.50
CA THR A 443 16.21 0.84 15.89
C THR A 443 16.83 1.59 14.72
N THR A 444 17.60 0.92 13.83
CA THR A 444 18.13 1.55 12.61
C THR A 444 17.01 1.95 11.65
N ASN A 445 15.99 1.10 11.50
CA ASN A 445 14.82 1.39 10.66
C ASN A 445 14.00 2.57 11.20
N CYS A 446 13.93 2.77 12.50
CA CYS A 446 13.31 3.96 13.08
C CYS A 446 14.18 5.22 12.90
N LEU A 447 15.47 5.11 13.23
CA LEU A 447 16.37 6.28 13.27
C LEU A 447 16.71 6.81 11.88
N ALA A 448 16.95 5.94 10.90
CA ALA A 448 17.49 6.36 9.61
C ALA A 448 16.52 7.22 8.78
N PRO A 449 15.20 6.94 8.68
CA PRO A 449 14.27 7.82 7.99
C PRO A 449 14.19 9.21 8.63
N LEU A 450 14.12 9.29 9.96
CA LEU A 450 14.12 10.57 10.68
C LEU A 450 15.43 11.34 10.44
N ALA A 451 16.57 10.68 10.64
CA ALA A 451 17.89 11.28 10.45
C ALA A 451 18.11 11.73 8.99
N LYS A 452 17.56 11.00 8.01
CA LYS A 452 17.65 11.36 6.60
C LYS A 452 16.95 12.68 6.30
N VAL A 453 15.69 12.84 6.74
CA VAL A 453 14.95 14.11 6.54
C VAL A 453 15.69 15.27 7.18
N VAL A 454 16.13 15.10 8.43
CA VAL A 454 16.84 16.19 9.15
C VAL A 454 18.19 16.52 8.50
N ASN A 455 18.92 15.52 8.04
CA ASN A 455 20.20 15.72 7.38
C ASN A 455 20.06 16.37 6.01
N ASP A 456 19.12 15.93 5.21
CA ASP A 456 18.89 16.46 3.86
C ASP A 456 18.42 17.93 3.91
N GLU A 457 17.53 18.26 4.83
CA GLU A 457 16.95 19.59 4.96
C GLU A 457 17.82 20.58 5.75
N PHE A 458 18.47 20.15 6.83
CA PHE A 458 19.16 21.05 7.75
C PHE A 458 20.65 20.74 7.94
N GLY A 459 21.11 19.54 7.54
CA GLY A 459 22.44 19.04 7.82
C GLY A 459 22.63 18.65 9.30
N ILE A 460 23.17 17.48 9.56
CA ILE A 460 23.55 17.06 10.92
C ILE A 460 25.06 17.21 11.07
N LYS A 461 25.49 18.07 12.00
CA LYS A 461 26.88 18.26 12.37
C LYS A 461 27.38 17.14 13.27
N GLU A 462 26.61 16.85 14.32
CA GLU A 462 26.85 15.78 15.29
C GLU A 462 25.54 15.41 15.99
N ALA A 463 25.37 14.15 16.39
CA ALA A 463 24.19 13.71 17.10
C ALA A 463 24.46 12.56 18.05
N LEU A 464 23.67 12.51 19.12
CA LEU A 464 23.58 11.38 20.04
C LEU A 464 22.17 10.81 20.00
N MET A 465 22.09 9.48 19.91
CA MET A 465 20.81 8.77 19.94
C MET A 465 20.72 7.96 21.24
N THR A 466 19.60 8.08 21.91
CA THR A 466 19.21 7.16 22.98
C THR A 466 17.95 6.42 22.57
N THR A 467 17.94 5.10 22.61
CA THR A 467 16.69 4.37 22.49
C THR A 467 16.22 3.85 23.85
N VAL A 468 14.97 4.15 24.20
CA VAL A 468 14.27 3.48 25.31
C VAL A 468 13.53 2.31 24.68
N HIS A 469 14.02 1.10 24.94
CA HIS A 469 13.67 -0.09 24.17
C HIS A 469 12.91 -1.11 25.01
N ALA A 470 11.85 -1.64 24.46
CA ALA A 470 11.09 -2.74 25.03
C ALA A 470 11.97 -3.99 25.25
N VAL A 471 11.50 -4.90 26.09
CA VAL A 471 12.18 -6.18 26.35
C VAL A 471 12.28 -7.02 25.07
N THR A 472 13.34 -7.82 24.99
CA THR A 472 13.53 -8.76 23.86
C THR A 472 13.80 -10.16 24.40
N ALA A 473 13.60 -11.19 23.57
CA ALA A 473 13.74 -12.59 23.96
C ALA A 473 15.14 -12.99 24.49
N THR A 474 16.16 -12.16 24.26
CA THR A 474 17.52 -12.40 24.76
C THR A 474 17.75 -11.96 26.20
N GLN A 475 16.80 -11.24 26.79
CA GLN A 475 16.90 -10.78 28.18
C GLN A 475 16.35 -11.83 29.15
N GLN A 476 16.91 -11.87 30.37
CA GLN A 476 16.50 -12.80 31.42
C GLN A 476 15.20 -12.32 32.08
N THR A 477 14.29 -13.22 32.37
CA THR A 477 13.06 -12.92 33.15
C THR A 477 13.36 -12.73 34.63
N VAL A 478 14.36 -13.44 35.16
CA VAL A 478 14.88 -13.34 36.54
C VAL A 478 16.39 -13.16 36.47
N ASP A 479 17.00 -12.70 37.56
CA ASP A 479 18.47 -12.57 37.63
C ASP A 479 19.14 -13.90 37.33
N GLY A 480 20.04 -13.92 36.34
CA GLY A 480 20.77 -15.10 35.91
C GLY A 480 22.13 -14.76 35.32
N PRO A 481 22.99 -15.76 35.16
CA PRO A 481 24.36 -15.56 34.66
C PRO A 481 24.34 -15.11 33.20
N SER A 482 25.11 -14.07 32.88
CA SER A 482 25.39 -13.62 31.52
C SER A 482 26.87 -13.30 31.40
N GLN A 483 27.61 -14.08 30.64
CA GLN A 483 29.06 -13.92 30.52
C GLN A 483 29.49 -12.71 29.68
N LYS A 484 28.66 -12.34 28.67
CA LYS A 484 28.98 -11.26 27.73
C LYS A 484 28.43 -9.90 28.15
N ASP A 485 27.29 -9.89 28.82
CA ASP A 485 26.60 -8.68 29.26
C ASP A 485 25.99 -8.92 30.65
N TRP A 486 26.68 -8.54 31.67
CA TRP A 486 26.25 -8.73 33.06
C TRP A 486 24.96 -7.98 33.37
N ARG A 487 24.74 -6.78 32.74
CA ARG A 487 23.52 -6.02 32.92
C ARG A 487 22.33 -6.72 32.25
N GLY A 488 22.56 -7.33 31.08
CA GLY A 488 21.54 -8.13 30.39
C GLY A 488 21.16 -9.43 31.11
N GLY A 489 21.97 -9.87 32.11
CA GLY A 489 21.64 -10.97 33.00
C GLY A 489 20.66 -10.61 34.12
N ARG A 490 20.25 -9.33 34.28
CA ARG A 490 19.31 -8.88 35.30
C ARG A 490 17.87 -8.98 34.79
N ALA A 491 16.94 -9.16 35.74
CA ALA A 491 15.51 -9.34 35.48
C ALA A 491 14.94 -8.17 34.66
N ALA A 492 14.53 -8.44 33.43
CA ALA A 492 14.08 -7.45 32.47
C ALA A 492 12.79 -6.73 32.88
N CYS A 493 11.90 -7.44 33.57
CA CYS A 493 10.57 -6.90 33.97
C CYS A 493 10.61 -5.95 35.18
N TYR A 494 11.79 -5.72 35.78
CA TYR A 494 11.92 -4.90 37.01
C TYR A 494 12.96 -3.80 36.92
N ASN A 495 13.78 -3.81 35.87
CA ASN A 495 14.97 -2.94 35.82
C ASN A 495 14.97 -2.05 34.57
N ILE A 496 15.55 -0.85 34.72
CA ILE A 496 16.05 -0.07 33.58
C ILE A 496 17.49 -0.53 33.34
N ILE A 497 17.75 -1.12 32.18
CA ILE A 497 19.02 -1.77 31.87
C ILE A 497 19.77 -1.01 30.78
N PRO A 498 20.85 -0.25 31.10
CA PRO A 498 21.70 0.35 30.06
C PRO A 498 22.38 -0.72 29.23
N SER A 499 22.32 -0.58 27.91
CA SER A 499 22.87 -1.53 26.95
C SER A 499 23.52 -0.78 25.78
N SER A 500 24.56 -1.37 25.19
CA SER A 500 25.14 -0.85 23.97
C SER A 500 24.24 -1.16 22.76
N THR A 501 24.27 -0.28 21.75
CA THR A 501 23.59 -0.52 20.47
C THR A 501 24.48 -0.14 19.30
N GLY A 502 24.46 -0.97 18.25
CA GLY A 502 25.12 -0.67 16.98
C GLY A 502 24.25 0.13 16.02
N ALA A 503 23.00 0.42 16.37
CA ALA A 503 22.01 1.01 15.46
C ALA A 503 22.44 2.38 14.92
N ALA A 504 22.98 3.25 15.77
CA ALA A 504 23.45 4.58 15.37
C ALA A 504 24.66 4.50 14.40
N LYS A 505 25.58 3.56 14.62
CA LYS A 505 26.69 3.31 13.69
C LYS A 505 26.20 2.73 12.35
N ALA A 506 25.14 1.90 12.38
CA ALA A 506 24.55 1.34 11.19
C ALA A 506 23.90 2.41 10.30
N VAL A 507 23.39 3.51 10.87
CA VAL A 507 22.91 4.65 10.09
C VAL A 507 24.01 5.22 9.19
N GLY A 508 25.26 5.30 9.64
CA GLY A 508 26.39 5.73 8.81
C GLY A 508 26.70 4.78 7.63
N LYS A 509 26.21 3.53 7.65
CA LYS A 509 26.33 2.61 6.50
C LYS A 509 25.25 2.87 5.45
N VAL A 510 24.05 3.28 5.85
CA VAL A 510 22.91 3.53 4.94
C VAL A 510 22.83 5.00 4.52
N ILE A 511 23.35 5.92 5.34
CA ILE A 511 23.51 7.37 5.07
C ILE A 511 25.00 7.71 5.26
N PRO A 512 25.85 7.57 4.23
CA PRO A 512 27.31 7.72 4.36
C PRO A 512 27.74 9.08 4.90
N GLU A 513 26.98 10.15 4.67
CA GLU A 513 27.24 11.51 5.14
C GLU A 513 27.18 11.64 6.67
N LEU A 514 26.51 10.69 7.35
CA LEU A 514 26.41 10.63 8.82
C LEU A 514 27.45 9.71 9.45
N ASN A 515 28.34 9.11 8.65
CA ASN A 515 29.38 8.25 9.19
C ASN A 515 30.34 9.06 10.10
N GLY A 516 30.50 8.59 11.35
CA GLY A 516 31.31 9.28 12.36
C GLY A 516 30.63 10.48 13.05
N LYS A 517 29.46 10.94 12.59
CA LYS A 517 28.72 12.06 13.18
C LYS A 517 27.65 11.60 14.19
N LEU A 518 27.29 10.31 14.19
CA LEU A 518 26.19 9.76 14.99
C LEU A 518 26.64 8.55 15.79
N THR A 519 26.36 8.57 17.10
CA THR A 519 26.52 7.40 17.98
C THR A 519 25.37 7.35 18.98
N GLY A 520 25.28 6.27 19.78
CA GLY A 520 24.17 6.14 20.73
C GLY A 520 24.25 4.94 21.66
N MET A 521 23.25 4.85 22.54
CA MET A 521 23.07 3.80 23.51
C MET A 521 21.57 3.42 23.64
N SER A 522 21.30 2.38 24.40
CA SER A 522 19.96 1.88 24.68
C SER A 522 19.71 1.80 26.19
N PHE A 523 18.48 2.12 26.61
CA PHE A 523 17.92 1.68 27.89
C PHE A 523 16.84 0.65 27.63
N ARG A 524 16.98 -0.56 28.17
CA ARG A 524 15.92 -1.56 28.17
C ARG A 524 14.99 -1.31 29.32
N VAL A 525 13.67 -1.31 29.07
CA VAL A 525 12.63 -1.01 30.05
C VAL A 525 11.57 -2.11 30.07
N PRO A 526 10.81 -2.27 31.18
CA PRO A 526 9.80 -3.33 31.33
C PRO A 526 8.51 -3.08 30.51
N THR A 527 8.63 -2.88 29.21
CA THR A 527 7.48 -2.80 28.27
C THR A 527 7.55 -3.99 27.32
N ALA A 528 6.39 -4.55 26.96
CA ALA A 528 6.33 -5.77 26.16
C ALA A 528 6.72 -5.52 24.70
N ASN A 529 6.36 -4.37 24.14
CA ASN A 529 6.64 -3.96 22.76
C ASN A 529 6.55 -2.44 22.67
N VAL A 530 6.96 -1.90 21.55
CA VAL A 530 7.11 -0.48 21.19
C VAL A 530 8.23 0.19 21.95
N SER A 531 9.12 0.73 21.18
CA SER A 531 10.34 1.43 21.63
C SER A 531 10.31 2.86 21.09
N VAL A 532 11.18 3.71 21.64
CA VAL A 532 11.31 5.10 21.21
C VAL A 532 12.78 5.45 20.95
N VAL A 533 13.02 6.19 19.90
CA VAL A 533 14.29 6.86 19.59
C VAL A 533 14.21 8.30 20.05
N ASP A 534 15.18 8.71 20.86
CA ASP A 534 15.50 10.09 21.21
C ASP A 534 16.76 10.48 20.43
N LEU A 535 16.61 11.34 19.42
CA LEU A 535 17.70 11.87 18.61
C LEU A 535 18.01 13.30 19.04
N THR A 536 19.10 13.51 19.75
CA THR A 536 19.62 14.82 20.10
C THR A 536 20.67 15.22 19.07
N ALA A 537 20.41 16.25 18.26
CA ALA A 537 21.23 16.64 17.13
C ALA A 537 21.62 18.12 17.14
N ARG A 538 22.85 18.41 16.71
CA ARG A 538 23.31 19.72 16.33
C ARG A 538 23.23 19.87 14.82
N LEU A 539 22.48 20.87 14.37
CA LEU A 539 22.26 21.14 12.96
C LEU A 539 23.38 22.00 12.37
N GLU A 540 23.62 21.85 11.06
CA GLU A 540 24.52 22.74 10.30
C GLU A 540 23.82 24.03 9.92
N ARG A 541 22.54 23.95 9.57
CA ARG A 541 21.65 25.09 9.28
C ARG A 541 20.57 25.16 10.36
N GLY A 542 20.59 26.25 11.12
CA GLY A 542 19.59 26.49 12.16
C GLY A 542 18.18 26.65 11.60
N ALA A 543 17.19 26.07 12.27
CA ALA A 543 15.78 26.14 11.93
C ALA A 543 14.92 26.27 13.19
N SER A 544 13.68 26.72 13.04
CA SER A 544 12.71 26.63 14.14
C SER A 544 12.24 25.17 14.32
N TYR A 545 11.72 24.84 15.50
CA TYR A 545 11.16 23.50 15.74
C TYR A 545 9.98 23.24 14.80
N GLU A 546 9.16 24.26 14.56
CA GLU A 546 8.01 24.23 13.67
C GLU A 546 8.43 23.92 12.21
N ASP A 547 9.53 24.53 11.73
CA ASP A 547 10.06 24.26 10.38
C ASP A 547 10.54 22.80 10.26
N ILE A 548 11.19 22.28 11.30
CA ILE A 548 11.64 20.88 11.33
C ILE A 548 10.43 19.95 11.30
N CYS A 549 9.41 20.20 12.13
CA CYS A 549 8.16 19.42 12.15
C CYS A 549 7.45 19.45 10.79
N ALA A 550 7.38 20.63 10.16
CA ALA A 550 6.77 20.78 8.83
C ALA A 550 7.48 19.93 7.77
N LYS A 551 8.82 19.90 7.76
CA LYS A 551 9.60 19.09 6.83
C LYS A 551 9.45 17.58 7.06
N ILE A 552 9.40 17.15 8.32
CA ILE A 552 9.16 15.76 8.66
C ILE A 552 7.73 15.35 8.24
N LYS A 553 6.75 16.23 8.45
CA LYS A 553 5.37 16.01 8.01
C LYS A 553 5.28 15.89 6.49
N GLU A 554 5.88 16.82 5.76
CA GLU A 554 5.96 16.80 4.28
C GLU A 554 6.54 15.47 3.78
N ALA A 555 7.64 15.00 4.36
CA ALA A 555 8.25 13.73 4.01
C ALA A 555 7.34 12.53 4.33
N SER A 556 6.63 12.56 5.47
CA SER A 556 5.72 11.49 5.91
C SER A 556 4.49 11.35 5.02
N GLU A 557 4.00 12.46 4.47
CA GLU A 557 2.86 12.49 3.54
C GLU A 557 3.29 12.27 2.08
N GLY A 558 4.57 12.51 1.78
CA GLY A 558 5.20 12.45 0.45
C GLY A 558 6.12 11.24 0.23
N SER A 559 7.42 11.49 0.11
CA SER A 559 8.44 10.52 -0.32
C SER A 559 8.62 9.33 0.63
N MET A 560 8.32 9.49 1.91
CA MET A 560 8.42 8.45 2.94
C MET A 560 7.05 7.97 3.44
N LYS A 561 5.99 8.21 2.68
CA LYS A 561 4.65 7.74 3.02
C LYS A 561 4.62 6.23 3.25
N GLY A 562 4.02 5.81 4.38
CA GLY A 562 3.97 4.41 4.80
C GLY A 562 5.26 3.88 5.44
N ILE A 563 6.30 4.70 5.56
CA ILE A 563 7.58 4.38 6.22
C ILE A 563 7.80 5.29 7.43
N LEU A 564 7.75 6.60 7.20
CA LEU A 564 7.77 7.61 8.24
C LEU A 564 6.33 8.05 8.55
N GLY A 565 5.94 8.00 9.82
CA GLY A 565 4.69 8.52 10.33
C GLY A 565 4.89 9.88 11.00
N TYR A 566 3.81 10.61 11.17
CA TYR A 566 3.76 11.87 11.91
C TYR A 566 2.61 11.82 12.92
N GLN A 567 2.90 12.14 14.18
CA GLN A 567 1.95 12.12 15.28
C GLN A 567 1.96 13.48 16.00
N ASN A 568 0.78 14.05 16.21
CA ASN A 568 0.59 15.34 16.88
C ASN A 568 -0.40 15.27 18.07
N MET A 569 -0.74 14.06 18.52
CA MET A 569 -1.52 13.84 19.73
C MET A 569 -0.62 13.39 20.89
N ASP A 570 -1.12 13.48 22.11
CA ASP A 570 -0.41 13.03 23.31
C ASP A 570 -0.54 11.51 23.41
N VAL A 571 0.41 10.79 22.81
CA VAL A 571 0.44 9.33 22.70
C VAL A 571 1.50 8.70 23.60
N VAL A 572 1.31 7.42 23.90
CA VAL A 572 2.27 6.60 24.63
C VAL A 572 2.57 5.31 23.86
N SER A 573 3.54 4.54 24.32
CA SER A 573 4.03 3.35 23.60
C SER A 573 2.94 2.36 23.18
N SER A 574 1.92 2.13 24.03
CA SER A 574 0.85 1.18 23.73
C SER A 574 -0.02 1.58 22.54
N ASP A 575 -0.10 2.88 22.21
CA ASP A 575 -0.85 3.39 21.07
C ASP A 575 -0.20 3.05 19.72
N MET A 576 1.10 2.69 19.74
CA MET A 576 1.89 2.35 18.55
C MET A 576 1.99 0.84 18.30
N ILE A 577 1.38 -0.01 19.15
CA ILE A 577 1.40 -1.46 18.96
C ILE A 577 0.71 -1.84 17.64
N GLY A 578 1.43 -2.57 16.79
CA GLY A 578 0.95 -3.01 15.48
C GLY A 578 1.09 -1.97 14.37
N ASP A 579 1.60 -0.77 14.65
CA ASP A 579 1.93 0.19 13.59
C ASP A 579 3.14 -0.32 12.79
N ARG A 580 2.93 -0.53 11.49
CA ARG A 580 3.94 -1.11 10.58
C ARG A 580 4.88 -0.08 9.97
N ARG A 581 4.70 1.20 10.27
CA ARG A 581 5.64 2.23 9.84
C ARG A 581 6.93 2.10 10.62
N SER A 582 8.04 2.21 9.94
CA SER A 582 9.36 2.01 10.55
C SER A 582 9.73 3.09 11.58
N SER A 583 9.18 4.29 11.44
CA SER A 583 9.46 5.45 12.31
C SER A 583 8.21 6.31 12.41
N ILE A 584 7.76 6.66 13.61
CA ILE A 584 6.60 7.53 13.82
C ILE A 584 7.06 8.73 14.63
N PHE A 585 7.32 9.85 13.96
CA PHE A 585 7.77 11.09 14.60
C PHE A 585 6.68 11.66 15.49
N ASP A 586 7.06 12.04 16.72
CA ASP A 586 6.18 12.66 17.70
C ASP A 586 6.50 14.16 17.82
N GLU A 587 5.62 14.99 17.26
CA GLU A 587 5.76 16.43 17.28
C GLU A 587 5.81 17.02 18.69
N LYS A 588 4.99 16.47 19.61
CA LYS A 588 4.85 17.04 20.96
C LYS A 588 5.93 16.59 21.93
N ALA A 589 6.60 15.48 21.67
CA ALA A 589 7.63 14.95 22.53
C ALA A 589 9.02 15.57 22.30
N GLY A 590 9.22 16.26 21.17
CA GLY A 590 10.50 16.89 20.83
C GLY A 590 10.69 18.28 21.46
N ILE A 591 11.92 18.77 21.45
CA ILE A 591 12.34 20.03 22.06
C ILE A 591 13.44 20.68 21.23
N ALA A 592 13.37 22.00 20.99
CA ALA A 592 14.50 22.80 20.51
C ALA A 592 15.08 23.62 21.66
N LEU A 593 16.35 23.44 21.98
CA LEU A 593 17.06 24.29 22.92
C LEU A 593 17.52 25.59 22.25
N SER A 594 17.91 25.50 21.00
CA SER A 594 18.26 26.63 20.13
C SER A 594 17.91 26.28 18.69
N LYS A 595 18.08 27.21 17.75
CA LYS A 595 17.82 26.93 16.32
C LYS A 595 18.71 25.84 15.72
N ASP A 596 19.86 25.56 16.33
CA ASP A 596 20.83 24.59 15.86
C ASP A 596 21.00 23.37 16.79
N PHE A 597 20.23 23.28 17.89
CA PHE A 597 20.34 22.17 18.84
C PHE A 597 18.96 21.67 19.26
N VAL A 598 18.62 20.47 18.80
CA VAL A 598 17.26 19.91 18.87
C VAL A 598 17.27 18.50 19.40
N LYS A 599 16.17 18.12 20.05
CA LYS A 599 15.81 16.76 20.44
C LYS A 599 14.56 16.36 19.67
N LEU A 600 14.65 15.26 18.92
CA LEU A 600 13.56 14.71 18.11
C LEU A 600 13.22 13.31 18.62
N VAL A 601 11.93 13.02 18.74
CA VAL A 601 11.43 11.75 19.29
C VAL A 601 10.67 11.00 18.22
N SER A 602 10.93 9.70 18.08
CA SER A 602 10.21 8.84 17.14
C SER A 602 9.94 7.46 17.74
N TRP A 603 8.69 7.01 17.60
CA TRP A 603 8.23 5.70 18.05
C TRP A 603 8.43 4.64 16.97
N TYR A 604 8.55 3.39 17.40
CA TYR A 604 8.54 2.24 16.49
C TYR A 604 8.07 0.97 17.20
N ASP A 605 7.21 0.21 16.54
CA ASP A 605 6.95 -1.17 16.96
C ASP A 605 8.20 -1.98 16.63
N ASN A 606 9.00 -2.32 17.64
CA ASN A 606 10.30 -2.97 17.45
C ASN A 606 10.19 -4.42 16.97
N GLU A 607 8.99 -4.95 16.84
CA GLU A 607 8.72 -6.28 16.33
C GLU A 607 8.13 -6.23 14.91
N ALA A 608 7.16 -5.35 14.64
CA ALA A 608 6.41 -5.31 13.38
C ALA A 608 6.81 -4.15 12.44
N GLY A 609 7.41 -3.07 12.95
CA GLY A 609 7.78 -1.84 12.24
C GLY A 609 9.15 -1.78 11.57
#